data_b697e3796da6ec02dd638f6efd203bc4
#
_entry.id   b697e3796da6ec02dd638f6efd203bc4
#
_cell.length_a   1.000
_cell.length_b   1.000
_cell.length_c   1.000
_cell.angle_alpha   90.00
_cell.angle_beta   90.00
_cell.angle_gamma   90.00
#
_symmetry.space_group_name_H-M   'P 1'
#
loop_
_entity.id
_entity.type
_entity.pdbx_description
1 polymer ?
#
loop_
_entity_poly.entity_id
_entity_poly.type
_entity_poly.pdbx_seq_one_letter_code
_entity_poly.pdbx_strand_id
1 'polypeptide(L)'
;MSCCYRQEMESRATIGSLVLWILHSDTCSSALLEKHLKKCNAKKKEAQEFFIKDINSGTPSLSSGSCLPGKIQLKNVSDERLWEIIRKVDEIYSGHVALPEKYAGLHRAFVTELEKLTGCAVAEKHLLQKAALLSLAESWGLLTGDSCFVEFGAGRGRLSYWLARILAKEDCRFLLVDKAASRHKFENKVKNDLAKFPEIQRLQIDIRHLYLGNVKLLQDHSKKLIGLCKHLCGEATDFALRCIMETTGQPRNADSNDLLSIHGVLMATCCHHRCYWDSFVGRPLLEEWGVARQDFDLLTAMAGWATCAARAPQAGAHQEYPEALSNPGAVNRYLCMGLSVERRAEVGRRCKLLLDSARAKYLSARRLTSRLVYFITPDVTPENVAIVATVPDVVAQMRMSSATFQLSDTPKEENLCSERQLELDS
;
A
#
# COMPACT_ATOMS: atom_id res chain seq x y z
N MET A 1 16.26 28.92 12.60
CA MET A 1 15.69 29.34 11.30
C MET A 1 16.13 28.32 10.27
N SER A 2 15.19 27.76 9.51
CA SER A 2 15.51 26.84 8.42
C SER A 2 16.25 27.56 7.29
N CYS A 3 17.04 26.86 6.50
CA CYS A 3 17.75 27.41 5.34
C CYS A 3 16.88 28.30 4.41
N CYS A 4 15.57 28.07 4.39
CA CYS A 4 14.62 28.85 3.59
C CYS A 4 14.39 30.28 4.12
N TYR A 5 14.58 30.54 5.41
CA TYR A 5 14.36 31.88 6.00
C TYR A 5 15.51 32.83 5.70
N ARG A 6 16.67 32.34 5.32
CA ARG A 6 17.84 33.15 5.02
C ARG A 6 17.83 33.76 3.61
N GLN A 7 17.20 33.10 2.64
CA GLN A 7 17.06 33.65 1.28
C GLN A 7 16.17 34.93 1.23
N GLU A 8 15.23 35.10 2.18
CA GLU A 8 14.44 36.30 2.28
C GLU A 8 15.17 37.45 3.04
N MET A 9 16.18 37.09 3.84
CA MET A 9 16.96 38.09 4.60
C MET A 9 18.18 38.63 3.86
N GLU A 10 18.77 37.90 2.93
CA GLU A 10 19.91 38.35 2.11
C GLU A 10 19.58 39.51 1.16
N SER A 11 18.28 39.79 0.90
CA SER A 11 17.84 40.99 0.19
C SER A 11 17.81 42.25 1.07
N ARG A 12 18.13 42.16 2.36
CA ARG A 12 17.98 43.27 3.33
C ARG A 12 19.16 43.54 4.26
N ALA A 13 20.29 42.88 4.17
CA ALA A 13 21.38 43.05 5.11
C ALA A 13 22.73 43.33 4.45
N THR A 14 23.10 44.60 4.47
CA THR A 14 24.48 45.07 4.38
C THR A 14 25.15 44.88 5.74
N ILE A 15 26.24 44.11 5.79
CA ILE A 15 27.34 44.11 6.75
C ILE A 15 27.06 43.83 8.24
N GLY A 16 27.67 42.76 8.73
CA GLY A 16 28.22 42.63 10.08
C GLY A 16 27.32 41.99 11.13
N SER A 17 27.44 40.78 11.27
CA SER A 17 27.68 39.93 12.45
C SER A 17 27.10 38.50 12.26
N LEU A 18 27.98 37.54 12.47
CA LEU A 18 27.64 36.13 12.51
C LEU A 18 26.73 35.87 13.70
N VAL A 19 25.50 35.44 13.46
CA VAL A 19 24.66 34.84 14.49
C VAL A 19 24.47 33.37 14.12
N LEU A 20 25.06 32.51 14.91
CA LEU A 20 24.88 31.05 14.89
C LEU A 20 23.45 30.76 15.36
N TRP A 21 22.64 30.09 14.51
CA TRP A 21 21.36 29.51 14.94
C TRP A 21 21.40 28.02 14.87
N ILE A 22 21.25 27.40 16.03
CA ILE A 22 21.12 25.95 16.22
C ILE A 22 19.64 25.65 16.21
N LEU A 23 19.14 24.95 15.18
CA LEU A 23 17.96 24.07 15.27
C LEU A 23 18.01 23.06 14.12
N HIS A 24 18.17 21.79 14.50
CA HIS A 24 18.14 20.57 13.68
C HIS A 24 19.34 20.39 12.70
N SER A 25 19.87 19.22 12.72
CA SER A 25 20.92 18.49 11.99
C SER A 25 21.59 19.04 10.71
N ASP A 26 21.24 20.22 10.21
CA ASP A 26 21.74 20.82 8.96
C ASP A 26 22.51 22.13 9.22
N THR A 27 23.51 22.08 10.09
CA THR A 27 24.45 23.20 10.26
C THR A 27 25.64 23.02 9.31
N CYS A 28 26.00 24.08 8.58
CA CYS A 28 27.23 24.11 7.80
C CYS A 28 28.02 25.38 8.11
N SER A 29 29.35 25.35 7.93
CA SER A 29 30.18 26.55 8.09
C SER A 29 29.85 27.56 6.99
N SER A 30 30.02 28.86 7.28
CA SER A 30 29.78 29.94 6.31
C SER A 30 30.60 29.76 5.00
N ALA A 31 31.80 29.24 5.09
CA ALA A 31 32.68 28.96 3.93
C ALA A 31 32.13 27.82 3.02
N LEU A 32 31.27 26.95 3.56
CA LEU A 32 30.66 25.84 2.81
C LEU A 32 29.20 26.12 2.47
N LEU A 33 28.65 27.25 2.87
CA LEU A 33 27.23 27.58 2.70
C LEU A 33 26.77 27.50 1.23
N GLU A 34 27.52 28.04 0.31
CA GLU A 34 27.18 28.02 -1.11
C GLU A 34 27.15 26.61 -1.67
N LYS A 35 28.13 25.77 -1.27
CA LYS A 35 28.17 24.34 -1.63
C LYS A 35 27.04 23.55 -0.98
N HIS A 36 26.69 23.91 0.27
CA HIS A 36 25.58 23.33 1.00
C HIS A 36 24.24 23.72 0.33
N LEU A 37 24.02 25.00 0.01
CA LEU A 37 22.79 25.49 -0.61
C LEU A 37 22.50 24.80 -1.96
N LYS A 38 23.52 24.45 -2.73
CA LYS A 38 23.35 23.68 -3.99
C LYS A 38 22.81 22.26 -3.76
N LYS A 39 23.04 21.67 -2.57
CA LYS A 39 22.66 20.30 -2.18
C LYS A 39 21.61 20.24 -1.08
N CYS A 40 21.21 21.35 -0.52
CA CYS A 40 20.32 21.44 0.61
C CYS A 40 18.93 20.90 0.28
N ASN A 41 18.46 19.95 1.09
CA ASN A 41 17.10 19.39 0.95
C ASN A 41 15.99 20.42 1.26
N ALA A 42 16.31 21.50 1.96
CA ALA A 42 15.41 22.61 2.27
C ALA A 42 15.33 23.66 1.14
N LYS A 43 16.13 23.50 0.05
CA LYS A 43 16.03 24.38 -1.11
C LYS A 43 14.61 24.35 -1.65
N LYS A 44 13.99 25.53 -1.83
CA LYS A 44 12.70 25.63 -2.55
C LYS A 44 12.87 24.93 -3.89
N LYS A 45 12.24 23.80 -4.05
CA LYS A 45 12.13 23.17 -5.37
C LYS A 45 11.26 24.10 -6.20
N GLU A 46 11.66 24.39 -7.43
CA GLU A 46 10.80 25.05 -8.41
C GLU A 46 9.43 24.41 -8.39
N ALA A 47 8.37 25.20 -8.52
CA ALA A 47 7.00 24.70 -8.50
C ALA A 47 6.88 23.63 -9.57
N GLN A 48 6.81 22.36 -9.14
CA GLN A 48 6.69 21.24 -10.05
C GLN A 48 5.23 21.19 -10.49
N GLU A 49 4.97 21.12 -11.80
CA GLU A 49 3.63 21.14 -12.39
C GLU A 49 2.69 20.09 -11.79
N PHE A 50 3.24 18.94 -11.35
CA PHE A 50 2.51 17.87 -10.70
C PHE A 50 2.30 18.07 -9.18
N PHE A 51 2.78 19.18 -8.60
CA PHE A 51 2.55 19.51 -7.19
C PHE A 51 1.31 20.41 -7.06
N ILE A 52 0.25 19.85 -6.49
CA ILE A 52 -0.95 20.60 -6.10
C ILE A 52 -1.18 20.37 -4.61
N LYS A 53 -1.09 21.44 -3.82
CA LYS A 53 -1.17 21.34 -2.37
C LYS A 53 -2.48 20.65 -1.93
N ASP A 54 -2.35 19.62 -1.11
CA ASP A 54 -3.44 18.88 -0.44
C ASP A 54 -4.51 18.26 -1.37
N ILE A 55 -4.23 18.10 -2.67
CA ILE A 55 -5.20 17.59 -3.66
C ILE A 55 -5.77 16.22 -3.28
N ASN A 56 -4.98 15.38 -2.61
CA ASN A 56 -5.40 14.04 -2.21
C ASN A 56 -5.78 13.92 -0.72
N SER A 57 -5.85 15.03 0.03
CA SER A 57 -6.10 15.02 1.49
C SER A 57 -7.51 14.61 1.88
N GLY A 58 -8.45 14.62 0.94
CA GLY A 58 -9.88 14.44 1.24
C GLY A 58 -10.53 15.73 1.73
N THR A 59 -11.79 15.64 2.06
CA THR A 59 -12.58 16.79 2.53
C THR A 59 -12.54 16.85 4.05
N PRO A 60 -12.03 17.94 4.66
CA PRO A 60 -12.10 18.11 6.11
C PRO A 60 -13.55 18.03 6.59
N SER A 61 -13.78 17.36 7.72
CA SER A 61 -15.09 17.38 8.37
C SER A 61 -15.34 18.79 8.90
N LEU A 62 -16.51 19.35 8.62
CA LEU A 62 -16.95 20.70 9.05
C LEU A 62 -16.90 20.91 10.58
N SER A 63 -16.72 19.86 11.37
CA SER A 63 -16.67 19.86 12.84
C SER A 63 -15.26 19.95 13.44
N SER A 64 -14.20 19.99 12.64
CA SER A 64 -12.84 19.99 13.16
C SER A 64 -12.24 21.40 13.18
N GLY A 65 -12.27 22.01 14.35
CA GLY A 65 -11.32 23.09 14.67
C GLY A 65 -9.88 22.59 14.44
N SER A 66 -8.99 23.46 14.06
CA SER A 66 -7.66 23.32 13.46
C SER A 66 -6.58 22.51 14.19
N CYS A 67 -6.92 21.52 14.99
CA CYS A 67 -5.96 20.62 15.63
C CYS A 67 -6.35 19.17 15.32
N LEU A 68 -5.45 18.41 14.67
CA LEU A 68 -5.60 16.98 14.56
C LEU A 68 -5.69 16.39 15.97
N PRO A 69 -6.83 15.83 16.41
CA PRO A 69 -6.91 15.24 17.72
C PRO A 69 -5.87 14.12 17.78
N GLY A 70 -5.12 14.06 18.88
CA GLY A 70 -4.16 12.99 19.12
C GLY A 70 -4.87 11.64 18.98
N LYS A 71 -4.20 10.64 18.42
CA LYS A 71 -4.76 9.29 18.27
C LYS A 71 -5.26 8.78 19.61
N ILE A 72 -6.45 8.20 19.63
CA ILE A 72 -7.05 7.60 20.83
C ILE A 72 -6.13 6.48 21.33
N GLN A 73 -5.79 6.54 22.61
CA GLN A 73 -5.08 5.45 23.29
C GLN A 73 -6.13 4.55 23.94
N LEU A 74 -6.19 3.27 23.56
CA LEU A 74 -7.18 2.33 24.07
C LEU A 74 -7.16 2.20 25.61
N LYS A 75 -6.02 2.45 26.26
CA LYS A 75 -5.91 2.46 27.73
C LYS A 75 -6.79 3.50 28.43
N ASN A 76 -7.17 4.57 27.73
CA ASN A 76 -7.99 5.66 28.25
C ASN A 76 -9.48 5.50 27.93
N VAL A 77 -9.88 4.39 27.28
CA VAL A 77 -11.26 4.09 26.91
C VAL A 77 -11.87 3.20 27.99
N SER A 78 -13.12 3.44 28.42
CA SER A 78 -13.78 2.56 29.41
C SER A 78 -14.01 1.14 28.87
N ASP A 79 -14.15 0.15 29.73
CA ASP A 79 -14.37 -1.24 29.35
C ASP A 79 -15.71 -1.40 28.63
N GLU A 80 -16.76 -0.70 29.09
CA GLU A 80 -18.09 -0.71 28.49
C GLU A 80 -18.03 -0.18 27.05
N ARG A 81 -17.34 0.95 26.84
CA ARG A 81 -17.18 1.54 25.52
C ARG A 81 -16.36 0.65 24.59
N LEU A 82 -15.34 -0.01 25.12
CA LEU A 82 -14.53 -0.95 24.34
C LEU A 82 -15.36 -2.17 23.91
N TRP A 83 -16.20 -2.71 24.80
CA TRP A 83 -17.12 -3.79 24.45
C TRP A 83 -18.21 -3.37 23.46
N GLU A 84 -18.72 -2.15 23.58
CA GLU A 84 -19.68 -1.60 22.62
C GLU A 84 -19.11 -1.56 21.22
N ILE A 85 -17.90 -1.02 21.03
CA ILE A 85 -17.30 -0.94 19.71
C ILE A 85 -16.87 -2.31 19.17
N ILE A 86 -16.45 -3.25 20.03
CA ILE A 86 -16.16 -4.64 19.61
C ILE A 86 -17.43 -5.29 19.03
N ARG A 87 -18.58 -5.18 19.73
CA ARG A 87 -19.86 -5.70 19.21
C ARG A 87 -20.25 -5.06 17.89
N LYS A 88 -20.12 -3.75 17.79
CA LYS A 88 -20.39 -3.01 16.55
C LYS A 88 -19.50 -3.47 15.39
N VAL A 89 -18.20 -3.71 15.63
CA VAL A 89 -17.28 -4.26 14.63
C VAL A 89 -17.74 -5.66 14.19
N ASP A 90 -18.16 -6.52 15.12
CA ASP A 90 -18.61 -7.87 14.82
C ASP A 90 -19.89 -7.86 13.97
N GLU A 91 -20.85 -6.99 14.30
CA GLU A 91 -22.11 -6.81 13.58
C GLU A 91 -21.85 -6.31 12.14
N ILE A 92 -21.08 -5.24 11.98
CA ILE A 92 -20.74 -4.68 10.66
C ILE A 92 -19.95 -5.71 9.83
N TYR A 93 -18.98 -6.38 10.46
CA TYR A 93 -18.19 -7.40 9.79
C TYR A 93 -19.07 -8.54 9.25
N SER A 94 -19.96 -9.05 10.08
CA SER A 94 -20.85 -10.16 9.70
C SER A 94 -21.88 -9.78 8.64
N GLY A 95 -22.34 -8.51 8.64
CA GLY A 95 -23.36 -8.03 7.71
C GLY A 95 -22.81 -7.54 6.36
N HIS A 96 -21.56 -7.04 6.32
CA HIS A 96 -21.11 -6.27 5.17
C HIS A 96 -19.76 -6.68 4.59
N VAL A 97 -18.95 -7.47 5.33
CA VAL A 97 -17.60 -7.82 4.90
C VAL A 97 -17.55 -9.21 4.31
N ALA A 98 -17.31 -9.30 3.00
CA ALA A 98 -17.02 -10.58 2.36
C ALA A 98 -15.63 -11.08 2.77
N LEU A 99 -15.51 -12.40 3.00
CA LEU A 99 -14.20 -13.02 3.27
C LEU A 99 -13.27 -12.81 2.07
N PRO A 100 -12.01 -12.41 2.32
CA PRO A 100 -11.02 -12.32 1.25
C PRO A 100 -10.81 -13.68 0.56
N GLU A 101 -10.66 -13.65 -0.75
CA GLU A 101 -10.29 -14.82 -1.53
C GLU A 101 -8.88 -15.29 -1.14
N LYS A 102 -8.64 -16.60 -1.13
CA LYS A 102 -7.30 -17.16 -0.87
C LYS A 102 -6.56 -17.34 -2.19
N TYR A 103 -5.34 -16.83 -2.25
CA TYR A 103 -4.44 -16.98 -3.39
C TYR A 103 -3.12 -17.61 -2.93
N ALA A 104 -2.59 -18.56 -3.69
CA ALA A 104 -1.40 -19.33 -3.31
C ALA A 104 -0.31 -19.36 -4.42
N GLY A 105 -0.35 -18.43 -5.37
CA GLY A 105 0.61 -18.37 -6.47
C GLY A 105 1.91 -17.65 -6.10
N LEU A 106 3.02 -18.13 -6.68
CA LEU A 106 4.31 -17.42 -6.67
C LEU A 106 4.75 -17.23 -8.12
N HIS A 107 5.12 -15.99 -8.48
CA HIS A 107 5.52 -15.69 -9.86
C HIS A 107 6.85 -16.37 -10.21
N ARG A 108 6.87 -17.08 -11.34
CA ARG A 108 8.00 -17.89 -11.82
C ARG A 108 9.35 -17.16 -11.92
N ALA A 109 9.35 -15.86 -12.20
CA ALA A 109 10.57 -15.05 -12.29
C ALA A 109 11.38 -15.00 -10.98
N PHE A 110 10.81 -15.44 -9.86
CA PHE A 110 11.48 -15.41 -8.56
C PHE A 110 12.12 -16.72 -8.15
N VAL A 111 11.84 -17.83 -8.86
CA VAL A 111 12.29 -19.19 -8.48
C VAL A 111 13.80 -19.22 -8.23
N THR A 112 14.59 -18.85 -9.22
CA THR A 112 16.07 -18.88 -9.11
C THR A 112 16.62 -18.02 -7.98
N GLU A 113 15.98 -16.88 -7.69
CA GLU A 113 16.44 -16.00 -6.60
C GLU A 113 16.00 -16.50 -5.22
N LEU A 114 14.87 -17.19 -5.13
CA LEU A 114 14.42 -17.87 -3.90
C LEU A 114 15.36 -19.03 -3.56
N GLU A 115 15.77 -19.83 -4.54
CA GLU A 115 16.73 -20.92 -4.36
C GLU A 115 18.08 -20.44 -3.82
N LYS A 116 18.53 -19.25 -4.22
CA LYS A 116 19.80 -18.66 -3.73
C LYS A 116 19.74 -18.14 -2.30
N LEU A 117 18.54 -17.91 -1.75
CA LEU A 117 18.36 -17.29 -0.43
C LEU A 117 18.18 -18.29 0.71
N THR A 118 18.42 -19.59 0.47
CA THR A 118 18.37 -20.61 1.52
C THR A 118 19.26 -20.23 2.71
N GLY A 119 18.62 -20.00 3.88
CA GLY A 119 19.31 -19.61 5.12
C GLY A 119 19.21 -18.13 5.51
N CYS A 120 18.62 -17.26 4.69
CA CYS A 120 18.39 -15.85 5.05
C CYS A 120 16.89 -15.52 5.17
N ALA A 121 16.26 -15.96 6.27
CA ALA A 121 14.81 -15.90 6.51
C ALA A 121 14.17 -14.53 6.26
N VAL A 122 14.84 -13.42 6.61
CA VAL A 122 14.30 -12.06 6.40
C VAL A 122 14.28 -11.67 4.93
N ALA A 123 15.35 -11.97 4.19
CA ALA A 123 15.43 -11.68 2.75
C ALA A 123 14.46 -12.55 1.95
N GLU A 124 14.38 -13.82 2.28
CA GLU A 124 13.45 -14.80 1.72
C GLU A 124 11.99 -14.36 1.92
N LYS A 125 11.60 -14.03 3.15
CA LYS A 125 10.28 -13.50 3.48
C LYS A 125 9.87 -12.30 2.59
N HIS A 126 10.76 -11.34 2.41
CA HIS A 126 10.50 -10.18 1.57
C HIS A 126 10.46 -10.51 0.07
N LEU A 127 11.18 -11.54 -0.36
CA LEU A 127 11.15 -12.00 -1.74
C LEU A 127 9.85 -12.77 -2.04
N LEU A 128 9.44 -13.67 -1.14
CA LEU A 128 8.17 -14.41 -1.20
C LEU A 128 6.97 -13.47 -1.31
N GLN A 129 6.91 -12.42 -0.47
CA GLN A 129 5.84 -11.43 -0.54
C GLN A 129 5.76 -10.73 -1.91
N LYS A 130 6.90 -10.42 -2.55
CA LYS A 130 6.90 -9.82 -3.89
C LYS A 130 6.49 -10.82 -4.96
N ALA A 131 6.99 -12.05 -4.87
CA ALA A 131 6.65 -13.12 -5.79
C ALA A 131 5.14 -13.41 -5.78
N ALA A 132 4.55 -13.51 -4.58
CA ALA A 132 3.11 -13.72 -4.42
C ALA A 132 2.28 -12.53 -4.93
N LEU A 133 2.70 -11.29 -4.61
CA LEU A 133 1.99 -10.09 -5.04
C LEU A 133 2.02 -9.92 -6.56
N LEU A 134 3.16 -10.19 -7.22
CA LEU A 134 3.26 -10.08 -8.67
C LEU A 134 2.59 -11.27 -9.39
N SER A 135 2.54 -12.46 -8.78
CA SER A 135 1.72 -13.55 -9.27
C SER A 135 0.23 -13.21 -9.23
N LEU A 136 -0.23 -12.59 -8.14
CA LEU A 136 -1.60 -12.06 -8.04
C LEU A 136 -1.86 -10.99 -9.11
N ALA A 137 -0.91 -10.07 -9.35
CA ALA A 137 -1.02 -9.08 -10.42
C ALA A 137 -1.17 -9.72 -11.80
N GLU A 138 -0.39 -10.77 -12.09
CA GLU A 138 -0.47 -11.54 -13.33
C GLU A 138 -1.85 -12.21 -13.48
N SER A 139 -2.33 -12.88 -12.44
CA SER A 139 -3.63 -13.56 -12.45
C SER A 139 -4.82 -12.60 -12.61
N TRP A 140 -4.67 -11.33 -12.33
CA TRP A 140 -5.66 -10.28 -12.53
C TRP A 140 -5.42 -9.42 -13.78
N GLY A 141 -4.56 -9.89 -14.72
CA GLY A 141 -4.27 -9.20 -15.97
C GLY A 141 -3.63 -7.82 -15.81
N LEU A 142 -2.99 -7.56 -14.65
CA LEU A 142 -2.31 -6.29 -14.40
C LEU A 142 -0.88 -6.28 -14.92
N LEU A 143 -0.27 -7.43 -15.23
CA LEU A 143 1.05 -7.52 -15.85
C LEU A 143 0.91 -7.54 -17.37
N THR A 144 0.61 -6.40 -17.96
CA THR A 144 0.35 -6.24 -19.40
C THR A 144 1.31 -5.24 -20.00
N GLY A 145 1.67 -5.44 -21.28
CA GLY A 145 2.40 -4.47 -22.08
C GLY A 145 1.63 -3.17 -22.30
N ASP A 146 2.27 -2.18 -22.89
CA ASP A 146 1.72 -0.83 -23.15
C ASP A 146 1.13 -0.18 -21.89
N SER A 147 1.87 -0.30 -20.77
CA SER A 147 1.40 0.15 -19.47
C SER A 147 2.34 1.14 -18.79
N CYS A 148 1.73 2.05 -18.02
CA CYS A 148 2.42 2.90 -17.06
C CYS A 148 2.14 2.40 -15.64
N PHE A 149 3.16 1.91 -14.98
CA PHE A 149 3.08 1.44 -13.59
C PHE A 149 3.46 2.57 -12.63
N VAL A 150 2.58 2.88 -11.67
CA VAL A 150 2.85 3.84 -10.60
C VAL A 150 3.03 3.09 -9.29
N GLU A 151 4.26 2.99 -8.79
CA GLU A 151 4.57 2.43 -7.47
C GLU A 151 4.51 3.54 -6.41
N PHE A 152 3.47 3.52 -5.58
CA PHE A 152 3.31 4.42 -4.44
C PHE A 152 4.06 3.89 -3.22
N GLY A 153 4.84 4.74 -2.56
CA GLY A 153 5.71 4.34 -1.47
C GLY A 153 6.84 3.43 -1.94
N ALA A 154 7.44 3.76 -3.08
CA ALA A 154 8.39 2.91 -3.79
C ALA A 154 9.66 2.59 -2.98
N GLY A 155 10.01 3.39 -1.97
CA GLY A 155 11.22 3.21 -1.20
C GLY A 155 12.44 3.05 -2.10
N ARG A 156 13.10 1.88 -2.04
CA ARG A 156 14.25 1.56 -2.91
C ARG A 156 13.87 1.10 -4.33
N GLY A 157 12.57 0.97 -4.66
CA GLY A 157 12.09 0.55 -5.99
C GLY A 157 12.26 -0.95 -6.28
N ARG A 158 12.18 -1.80 -5.23
CA ARG A 158 12.38 -3.24 -5.40
C ARG A 158 11.23 -3.93 -6.14
N LEU A 159 10.00 -3.44 -6.00
CA LEU A 159 8.85 -4.00 -6.71
C LEU A 159 8.93 -3.63 -8.18
N SER A 160 9.14 -2.36 -8.52
CA SER A 160 9.35 -1.90 -9.90
C SER A 160 10.54 -2.56 -10.58
N TYR A 161 11.62 -2.89 -9.85
CA TYR A 161 12.74 -3.66 -10.39
C TYR A 161 12.31 -5.03 -10.92
N TRP A 162 11.50 -5.76 -10.13
CA TRP A 162 11.01 -7.08 -10.56
C TRP A 162 9.99 -6.95 -11.69
N LEU A 163 9.11 -5.95 -11.65
CA LEU A 163 8.18 -5.66 -12.74
C LEU A 163 8.94 -5.39 -14.04
N ALA A 164 9.98 -4.55 -14.03
CA ALA A 164 10.79 -4.26 -15.18
C ALA A 164 11.49 -5.50 -15.76
N ARG A 165 11.91 -6.44 -14.90
CA ARG A 165 12.48 -7.74 -15.36
C ARG A 165 11.43 -8.66 -15.96
N ILE A 166 10.24 -8.73 -15.37
CA ILE A 166 9.13 -9.56 -15.87
C ILE A 166 8.66 -9.05 -17.23
N LEU A 167 8.55 -7.72 -17.37
CA LEU A 167 8.05 -7.04 -18.57
C LEU A 167 9.16 -6.50 -19.46
N ALA A 168 10.37 -7.10 -19.42
CA ALA A 168 11.55 -6.58 -20.12
C ALA A 168 11.40 -6.51 -21.65
N LYS A 169 10.48 -7.28 -22.23
CA LYS A 169 10.20 -7.29 -23.68
C LYS A 169 9.05 -6.36 -24.06
N GLU A 170 8.33 -5.84 -23.08
CA GLU A 170 7.15 -5.03 -23.26
C GLU A 170 7.49 -3.53 -23.24
N ASP A 171 6.68 -2.72 -23.90
CA ASP A 171 6.79 -1.27 -23.84
C ASP A 171 6.07 -0.73 -22.60
N CYS A 172 6.79 -0.71 -21.47
CA CYS A 172 6.27 -0.27 -20.18
C CYS A 172 7.04 0.92 -19.64
N ARG A 173 6.36 1.76 -18.86
CA ARG A 173 6.92 2.89 -18.14
C ARG A 173 6.70 2.74 -16.64
N PHE A 174 7.61 3.28 -15.84
CA PHE A 174 7.57 3.13 -14.38
C PHE A 174 7.72 4.48 -13.69
N LEU A 175 6.71 4.88 -12.96
CA LEU A 175 6.73 6.04 -12.07
C LEU A 175 6.87 5.59 -10.61
N LEU A 176 7.98 5.93 -9.97
CA LEU A 176 8.25 5.58 -8.58
C LEU A 176 8.02 6.82 -7.70
N VAL A 177 7.04 6.74 -6.83
CA VAL A 177 6.65 7.86 -5.95
C VAL A 177 7.02 7.54 -4.52
N ASP A 178 7.79 8.42 -3.86
CA ASP A 178 8.10 8.31 -2.44
C ASP A 178 8.35 9.69 -1.84
N LYS A 179 7.93 9.89 -0.59
CA LYS A 179 8.19 11.12 0.17
C LYS A 179 9.66 11.24 0.56
N ALA A 180 10.29 10.12 0.90
CA ALA A 180 11.68 10.08 1.35
C ALA A 180 12.66 9.92 0.19
N ALA A 181 13.83 10.53 0.34
CA ALA A 181 14.96 10.27 -0.55
C ALA A 181 15.54 8.88 -0.25
N SER A 182 15.51 7.99 -1.22
CA SER A 182 16.06 6.64 -1.08
C SER A 182 17.52 6.57 -1.52
N ARG A 183 18.38 5.96 -0.68
CA ARG A 183 19.73 5.55 -1.09
C ARG A 183 19.69 4.15 -1.73
N HIS A 184 20.66 3.80 -2.57
CA HIS A 184 20.77 2.48 -3.23
C HIS A 184 19.50 2.11 -4.01
N LYS A 185 19.17 2.91 -4.99
CA LYS A 185 17.98 2.77 -5.84
C LYS A 185 18.10 1.57 -6.77
N PHE A 186 17.07 0.73 -6.83
CA PHE A 186 17.07 -0.46 -7.67
C PHE A 186 16.93 -0.16 -9.17
N GLU A 187 16.37 0.99 -9.55
CA GLU A 187 16.33 1.42 -10.95
C GLU A 187 17.74 1.51 -11.58
N ASN A 188 18.79 1.75 -10.77
CA ASN A 188 20.16 1.71 -11.27
C ASN A 188 20.61 0.28 -11.64
N LYS A 189 20.06 -0.76 -10.97
CA LYS A 189 20.32 -2.16 -11.35
C LYS A 189 19.63 -2.52 -12.65
N VAL A 190 18.40 -2.01 -12.87
CA VAL A 190 17.65 -2.26 -14.12
C VAL A 190 18.48 -1.85 -15.33
N LYS A 191 19.21 -0.73 -15.26
CA LYS A 191 20.11 -0.25 -16.32
C LYS A 191 21.22 -1.24 -16.68
N ASN A 192 21.70 -1.99 -15.69
CA ASN A 192 22.80 -2.94 -15.89
C ASN A 192 22.30 -4.34 -16.28
N ASP A 193 21.08 -4.70 -15.85
CA ASP A 193 20.55 -6.05 -15.96
C ASP A 193 19.72 -6.29 -17.23
N LEU A 194 19.22 -5.22 -17.88
CA LEU A 194 18.35 -5.32 -19.05
C LEU A 194 18.99 -4.72 -20.30
N ALA A 195 18.90 -5.46 -21.41
CA ALA A 195 19.41 -5.01 -22.73
C ALA A 195 18.62 -3.79 -23.27
N LYS A 196 17.31 -3.72 -22.98
CA LYS A 196 16.44 -2.56 -23.26
C LYS A 196 16.02 -1.98 -21.92
N PHE A 197 16.40 -0.74 -21.69
CA PHE A 197 16.06 -0.04 -20.45
C PHE A 197 14.68 0.62 -20.58
N PRO A 198 13.71 0.27 -19.71
CA PRO A 198 12.42 0.92 -19.71
C PRO A 198 12.53 2.36 -19.18
N GLU A 199 11.60 3.20 -19.56
CA GLU A 199 11.53 4.57 -19.06
C GLU A 199 11.10 4.55 -17.57
N ILE A 200 12.00 4.96 -16.68
CA ILE A 200 11.77 5.02 -15.23
C ILE A 200 11.97 6.43 -14.73
N GLN A 201 10.93 7.01 -14.14
CA GLN A 201 10.97 8.30 -13.46
C GLN A 201 10.73 8.11 -11.96
N ARG A 202 11.50 8.82 -11.13
CA ARG A 202 11.28 8.87 -9.69
C ARG A 202 10.89 10.26 -9.26
N LEU A 203 9.77 10.38 -8.53
CA LEU A 203 9.33 11.60 -7.89
C LEU A 203 9.54 11.51 -6.38
N GLN A 204 10.25 12.48 -5.82
CA GLN A 204 10.34 12.66 -4.37
C GLN A 204 9.26 13.68 -3.96
N ILE A 205 8.08 13.16 -3.59
CA ILE A 205 6.91 13.96 -3.25
C ILE A 205 6.03 13.22 -2.23
N ASP A 206 5.34 13.98 -1.38
CA ASP A 206 4.25 13.42 -0.59
C ASP A 206 3.03 13.20 -1.52
N ILE A 207 2.50 11.97 -1.52
CA ILE A 207 1.34 11.58 -2.35
C ILE A 207 0.16 12.52 -2.12
N ARG A 208 0.03 13.09 -0.92
CA ARG A 208 -0.99 14.09 -0.57
C ARG A 208 -1.07 15.24 -1.57
N HIS A 209 0.06 15.62 -2.16
CA HIS A 209 0.20 16.78 -3.05
C HIS A 209 0.42 16.41 -4.51
N LEU A 210 0.40 15.11 -4.84
CA LEU A 210 0.69 14.63 -6.20
C LEU A 210 -0.55 14.65 -7.07
N TYR A 211 -0.48 15.36 -8.20
CA TYR A 211 -1.43 15.26 -9.31
C TYR A 211 -0.79 14.54 -10.50
N LEU A 212 -1.21 13.31 -10.76
CA LEU A 212 -0.63 12.48 -11.83
C LEU A 212 -0.87 13.06 -13.23
N GLY A 213 -1.95 13.82 -13.43
CA GLY A 213 -2.28 14.44 -14.70
C GLY A 213 -1.19 15.33 -15.30
N ASN A 214 -0.35 15.94 -14.45
CA ASN A 214 0.74 16.80 -14.85
C ASN A 214 2.11 16.10 -14.89
N VAL A 215 2.16 14.78 -14.71
CA VAL A 215 3.41 14.02 -14.82
C VAL A 215 3.70 13.68 -16.27
N LYS A 216 4.78 14.22 -16.84
CA LYS A 216 5.14 14.08 -18.26
C LYS A 216 5.22 12.62 -18.70
N LEU A 217 5.76 11.72 -17.87
CA LEU A 217 5.85 10.29 -18.14
C LEU A 217 4.49 9.66 -18.46
N LEU A 218 3.39 10.19 -17.89
CA LEU A 218 2.03 9.67 -18.03
C LEU A 218 1.23 10.37 -19.14
N GLN A 219 1.87 11.21 -19.95
CA GLN A 219 1.17 11.97 -21.00
C GLN A 219 0.91 11.17 -22.28
N ASP A 220 1.39 9.94 -22.36
CA ASP A 220 1.07 9.03 -23.46
C ASP A 220 -0.22 8.29 -23.15
N HIS A 221 -1.30 8.72 -23.80
CA HIS A 221 -2.67 8.24 -23.55
C HIS A 221 -2.95 6.84 -24.08
N SER A 222 -2.07 6.30 -24.93
CA SER A 222 -2.21 4.93 -25.41
C SER A 222 -1.94 3.88 -24.34
N LYS A 223 -1.30 4.29 -23.22
CA LYS A 223 -0.88 3.36 -22.16
C LYS A 223 -1.89 3.22 -21.05
N LYS A 224 -2.04 1.98 -20.58
CA LYS A 224 -2.86 1.59 -19.44
C LYS A 224 -2.21 2.05 -18.14
N LEU A 225 -2.94 2.75 -17.26
CA LEU A 225 -2.42 3.17 -15.96
C LEU A 225 -2.69 2.10 -14.91
N ILE A 226 -1.64 1.65 -14.21
CA ILE A 226 -1.72 0.64 -13.16
C ILE A 226 -1.06 1.17 -11.89
N GLY A 227 -1.84 1.24 -10.80
CA GLY A 227 -1.35 1.64 -9.49
C GLY A 227 -0.92 0.46 -8.64
N LEU A 228 0.26 0.54 -8.04
CA LEU A 228 0.81 -0.53 -7.23
C LEU A 228 1.33 0.01 -5.90
N CYS A 229 1.19 -0.76 -4.83
CA CYS A 229 2.00 -0.55 -3.63
C CYS A 229 2.25 -1.84 -2.86
N LYS A 230 3.40 -1.86 -2.19
CA LYS A 230 3.73 -2.83 -1.16
C LYS A 230 4.23 -2.07 0.07
N HIS A 231 3.50 -2.14 1.18
CA HIS A 231 3.79 -1.39 2.42
C HIS A 231 3.61 0.14 2.32
N LEU A 232 2.45 0.56 1.85
CA LEU A 232 2.03 1.96 1.93
C LEU A 232 1.18 2.14 3.20
N CYS A 233 1.74 2.81 4.21
CA CYS A 233 1.17 2.80 5.55
C CYS A 233 -0.04 3.72 5.72
N GLY A 234 -1.14 3.15 6.21
CA GLY A 234 -2.30 3.86 6.74
C GLY A 234 -2.90 4.86 5.76
N GLU A 235 -2.93 6.12 6.14
CA GLU A 235 -3.50 7.24 5.37
C GLU A 235 -2.89 7.39 3.96
N ALA A 236 -1.61 7.03 3.79
CA ALA A 236 -0.97 7.13 2.48
C ALA A 236 -1.61 6.20 1.43
N THR A 237 -2.22 5.08 1.86
CA THR A 237 -3.03 4.23 0.97
C THR A 237 -4.25 4.99 0.44
N ASP A 238 -4.91 5.76 1.31
CA ASP A 238 -6.08 6.55 0.93
C ASP A 238 -5.70 7.70 -0.02
N PHE A 239 -4.55 8.35 0.21
CA PHE A 239 -4.01 9.33 -0.72
C PHE A 239 -3.70 8.73 -2.09
N ALA A 240 -3.09 7.53 -2.13
CA ALA A 240 -2.76 6.86 -3.39
C ALA A 240 -4.01 6.46 -4.18
N LEU A 241 -5.01 5.89 -3.49
CA LEU A 241 -6.29 5.52 -4.10
C LEU A 241 -7.00 6.75 -4.67
N ARG A 242 -7.03 7.87 -3.93
CA ARG A 242 -7.61 9.12 -4.42
C ARG A 242 -6.79 9.70 -5.57
N CYS A 243 -5.47 9.74 -5.43
CA CYS A 243 -4.56 10.27 -6.44
C CYS A 243 -4.77 9.59 -7.81
N ILE A 244 -4.85 8.25 -7.83
CA ILE A 244 -5.02 7.53 -9.09
C ILE A 244 -6.44 7.66 -9.64
N MET A 245 -7.46 7.61 -8.78
CA MET A 245 -8.86 7.65 -9.21
C MET A 245 -9.33 9.05 -9.64
N GLU A 246 -8.93 10.10 -8.94
CA GLU A 246 -9.31 11.48 -9.28
C GLU A 246 -8.58 11.98 -10.54
N THR A 247 -7.37 11.48 -10.80
CA THR A 247 -6.63 11.83 -12.02
C THR A 247 -7.27 11.23 -13.28
N THR A 248 -7.86 10.04 -13.18
CA THR A 248 -8.44 9.33 -14.33
C THR A 248 -9.84 9.82 -14.73
N GLY A 249 -10.47 10.65 -13.91
CA GLY A 249 -11.82 11.18 -14.14
C GLY A 249 -11.88 12.59 -14.70
N GLN A 250 -10.74 13.27 -14.88
CA GLN A 250 -10.72 14.68 -15.30
C GLN A 250 -10.07 14.88 -16.66
N PRO A 251 -10.70 15.60 -17.61
CA PRO A 251 -10.06 16.01 -18.85
C PRO A 251 -8.88 16.94 -18.51
N ARG A 252 -7.74 16.75 -19.19
CA ARG A 252 -6.51 17.53 -18.94
C ARG A 252 -6.61 18.98 -19.40
N ASN A 253 -7.35 19.21 -20.46
CA ASN A 253 -7.67 20.54 -20.98
C ASN A 253 -9.16 20.57 -21.31
N ALA A 254 -9.79 21.75 -21.23
CA ALA A 254 -11.21 21.92 -21.52
C ALA A 254 -11.61 21.41 -22.92
N ASP A 255 -10.67 21.32 -23.85
CA ASP A 255 -10.86 20.94 -25.24
C ASP A 255 -10.38 19.51 -25.59
N SER A 256 -9.84 18.74 -24.62
CA SER A 256 -9.35 17.39 -24.90
C SER A 256 -10.21 16.31 -24.24
N ASN A 257 -10.68 15.35 -25.05
CA ASN A 257 -11.29 14.11 -24.58
C ASN A 257 -10.26 13.11 -24.03
N ASP A 258 -9.03 13.51 -23.83
CA ASP A 258 -7.89 12.69 -23.45
C ASP A 258 -7.86 12.45 -21.94
N LEU A 259 -8.44 11.34 -21.51
CA LEU A 259 -8.42 10.86 -20.13
C LEU A 259 -7.33 9.81 -19.93
N LEU A 260 -6.56 9.90 -18.85
CA LEU A 260 -5.75 8.76 -18.40
C LEU A 260 -6.68 7.58 -18.11
N SER A 261 -6.48 6.48 -18.82
CA SER A 261 -7.29 5.28 -18.65
C SER A 261 -6.70 4.40 -17.54
N ILE A 262 -7.39 4.31 -16.41
CA ILE A 262 -7.01 3.33 -15.38
C ILE A 262 -7.33 1.92 -15.86
N HIS A 263 -6.34 1.03 -15.74
CA HIS A 263 -6.51 -0.40 -15.98
C HIS A 263 -6.72 -1.18 -14.69
N GLY A 264 -6.05 -0.79 -13.62
CA GLY A 264 -6.28 -1.39 -12.31
C GLY A 264 -5.33 -0.92 -11.21
N VAL A 265 -5.53 -1.50 -10.05
CA VAL A 265 -4.75 -1.24 -8.83
C VAL A 265 -4.46 -2.54 -8.08
N LEU A 266 -3.28 -2.63 -7.47
CA LEU A 266 -2.91 -3.68 -6.54
C LEU A 266 -2.21 -3.07 -5.32
N MET A 267 -2.88 -3.09 -4.18
CA MET A 267 -2.43 -2.44 -2.95
C MET A 267 -2.33 -3.46 -1.82
N ALA A 268 -1.10 -3.88 -1.45
CA ALA A 268 -0.89 -4.66 -0.23
C ALA A 268 -0.96 -3.72 0.97
N THR A 269 -2.06 -3.81 1.73
CA THR A 269 -2.39 -2.90 2.83
C THR A 269 -1.64 -3.22 4.11
N CYS A 270 -1.30 -2.19 4.87
CA CYS A 270 -0.65 -2.33 6.18
C CYS A 270 -0.94 -1.12 7.09
N CYS A 271 -0.51 -1.21 8.35
CA CYS A 271 -0.53 -0.09 9.31
C CYS A 271 -1.88 0.67 9.41
N HIS A 272 -3.01 -0.04 9.44
CA HIS A 272 -4.35 0.54 9.52
C HIS A 272 -4.55 1.48 10.71
N HIS A 273 -3.79 1.31 11.79
CA HIS A 273 -3.77 2.22 12.94
C HIS A 273 -3.32 3.65 12.61
N ARG A 274 -2.77 3.87 11.40
CA ARG A 274 -2.32 5.18 10.88
C ARG A 274 -3.32 5.80 9.89
N CYS A 275 -4.53 5.28 9.78
CA CYS A 275 -5.61 5.90 8.99
C CYS A 275 -6.23 7.05 9.76
N TYR A 276 -6.71 8.07 9.06
CA TYR A 276 -7.41 9.23 9.62
C TYR A 276 -8.76 9.39 8.93
N TRP A 277 -9.77 9.81 9.69
CA TRP A 277 -11.15 9.92 9.22
C TRP A 277 -11.30 10.85 8.01
N ASP A 278 -10.68 12.04 8.05
CA ASP A 278 -10.87 13.07 7.04
C ASP A 278 -10.28 12.68 5.68
N SER A 279 -9.22 11.88 5.67
CA SER A 279 -8.57 11.40 4.44
C SER A 279 -9.08 10.04 3.97
N PHE A 280 -9.83 9.31 4.80
CA PHE A 280 -10.23 7.94 4.50
C PHE A 280 -11.21 7.89 3.31
N VAL A 281 -10.83 7.18 2.23
CA VAL A 281 -11.63 7.12 0.99
C VAL A 281 -12.94 6.35 1.15
N GLY A 282 -12.98 5.39 2.07
CA GLY A 282 -14.17 4.59 2.38
C GLY A 282 -15.12 5.23 3.41
N ARG A 283 -14.87 6.49 3.82
CA ARG A 283 -15.69 7.18 4.83
C ARG A 283 -17.18 7.16 4.54
N PRO A 284 -17.67 7.48 3.33
CA PRO A 284 -19.12 7.48 3.07
C PRO A 284 -19.78 6.13 3.35
N LEU A 285 -19.09 5.04 3.02
CA LEU A 285 -19.59 3.70 3.29
C LEU A 285 -19.56 3.36 4.79
N LEU A 286 -18.54 3.81 5.52
CA LEU A 286 -18.49 3.63 6.98
C LEU A 286 -19.62 4.39 7.66
N GLU A 287 -19.94 5.60 7.20
CA GLU A 287 -21.08 6.39 7.69
C GLU A 287 -22.41 5.65 7.42
N GLU A 288 -22.58 5.06 6.23
CA GLU A 288 -23.73 4.20 5.89
C GLU A 288 -23.84 2.98 6.83
N TRP A 289 -22.72 2.38 7.21
CA TRP A 289 -22.67 1.29 8.20
C TRP A 289 -22.79 1.77 9.65
N GLY A 290 -23.09 3.06 9.87
CA GLY A 290 -23.28 3.65 11.17
C GLY A 290 -21.98 3.89 11.97
N VAL A 291 -20.81 3.85 11.33
CA VAL A 291 -19.52 4.18 11.96
C VAL A 291 -19.33 5.67 12.02
N ALA A 292 -19.34 6.24 13.21
CA ALA A 292 -19.03 7.65 13.42
C ALA A 292 -17.50 7.88 13.53
N ARG A 293 -17.06 9.15 13.46
CA ARG A 293 -15.64 9.52 13.60
C ARG A 293 -14.98 8.91 14.84
N GLN A 294 -15.66 9.02 15.99
CA GLN A 294 -15.13 8.48 17.26
C GLN A 294 -14.99 6.96 17.25
N ASP A 295 -15.92 6.25 16.58
CA ASP A 295 -15.83 4.82 16.38
C ASP A 295 -14.65 4.45 15.46
N PHE A 296 -14.43 5.22 14.40
CA PHE A 296 -13.32 5.02 13.48
C PHE A 296 -11.96 5.11 14.18
N ASP A 297 -11.78 6.07 15.09
CA ASP A 297 -10.54 6.22 15.83
C ASP A 297 -10.28 5.00 16.73
N LEU A 298 -11.32 4.44 17.36
CA LEU A 298 -11.25 3.19 18.14
C LEU A 298 -10.98 1.98 17.24
N LEU A 299 -11.68 1.89 16.11
CA LEU A 299 -11.54 0.82 15.13
C LEU A 299 -10.11 0.77 14.57
N THR A 300 -9.55 1.93 14.22
CA THR A 300 -8.15 2.02 13.75
C THR A 300 -7.15 1.65 14.84
N ALA A 301 -7.38 2.05 16.09
CA ALA A 301 -6.53 1.66 17.22
C ALA A 301 -6.59 0.14 17.48
N MET A 302 -7.77 -0.47 17.45
CA MET A 302 -7.95 -1.92 17.61
C MET A 302 -7.36 -2.72 16.42
N ALA A 303 -7.29 -2.16 15.22
CA ALA A 303 -6.64 -2.82 14.07
C ALA A 303 -5.18 -3.21 14.38
N GLY A 304 -4.50 -2.49 15.28
CA GLY A 304 -3.16 -2.83 15.77
C GLY A 304 -3.09 -4.18 16.50
N TRP A 305 -4.20 -4.66 17.10
CA TRP A 305 -4.23 -5.94 17.79
C TRP A 305 -3.95 -7.14 16.87
N ALA A 306 -4.27 -7.03 15.60
CA ALA A 306 -4.00 -8.09 14.62
C ALA A 306 -2.51 -8.47 14.52
N THR A 307 -1.61 -7.55 14.81
CA THR A 307 -0.16 -7.75 14.67
C THR A 307 0.59 -7.77 15.99
N CYS A 308 0.08 -7.06 17.00
CA CYS A 308 0.71 -6.95 18.32
C CYS A 308 0.33 -8.10 19.25
N ALA A 309 -0.88 -8.65 19.13
CA ALA A 309 -1.36 -9.71 19.99
C ALA A 309 -0.62 -11.05 19.79
N ALA A 310 -0.03 -11.28 18.62
CA ALA A 310 0.65 -12.53 18.26
C ALA A 310 2.17 -12.54 18.51
N ARG A 311 2.77 -11.42 18.95
CA ARG A 311 4.20 -11.38 19.23
C ARG A 311 4.47 -11.77 20.68
N ALA A 312 5.03 -12.96 20.89
CA ALA A 312 5.77 -13.26 22.10
C ALA A 312 6.96 -12.27 22.25
N PRO A 313 7.35 -11.89 23.48
CA PRO A 313 8.46 -10.97 23.69
C PRO A 313 9.74 -11.57 23.09
N GLN A 314 10.20 -11.04 21.97
CA GLN A 314 11.56 -11.31 21.50
C GLN A 314 12.53 -10.41 22.26
N ALA A 315 13.42 -11.01 23.05
CA ALA A 315 14.52 -10.32 23.68
C ALA A 315 15.39 -9.63 22.62
N GLY A 316 15.50 -8.31 22.66
CA GLY A 316 16.48 -7.53 21.89
C GLY A 316 16.00 -6.53 20.85
N ALA A 317 14.71 -6.27 20.67
CA ALA A 317 14.24 -5.25 19.74
C ALA A 317 13.87 -3.95 20.49
N HIS A 318 14.69 -2.92 20.38
CA HIS A 318 14.33 -1.54 20.74
C HIS A 318 13.29 -1.02 19.77
N GLN A 319 12.02 -1.29 20.06
CA GLN A 319 10.88 -0.56 19.50
C GLN A 319 9.99 -0.15 20.68
N GLU A 320 9.63 1.13 20.74
CA GLU A 320 8.71 1.69 21.71
C GLU A 320 7.39 0.88 21.70
N TYR A 321 7.31 -0.09 22.59
CA TYR A 321 6.07 -0.77 22.92
C TYR A 321 5.28 0.08 23.90
N PRO A 322 3.95 0.14 23.78
CA PRO A 322 3.14 0.74 24.85
C PRO A 322 3.47 0.03 26.17
N GLU A 323 3.73 0.79 27.20
CA GLU A 323 4.23 0.45 28.54
C GLU A 323 3.49 -0.68 29.31
N ALA A 324 2.50 -1.32 28.73
CA ALA A 324 1.64 -2.31 29.40
C ALA A 324 2.32 -3.67 29.69
N LEU A 325 3.54 -3.93 29.22
CA LEU A 325 4.26 -5.20 29.46
C LEU A 325 5.50 -5.06 30.36
N SER A 326 5.83 -3.86 30.80
CA SER A 326 7.04 -3.60 31.60
C SER A 326 6.82 -3.63 33.11
N ASN A 327 5.59 -3.83 33.59
CA ASN A 327 5.31 -3.88 35.03
C ASN A 327 4.74 -5.26 35.43
N PRO A 328 5.54 -6.15 36.07
CA PRO A 328 5.12 -7.50 36.48
C PRO A 328 3.92 -7.54 37.45
N GLY A 329 3.56 -6.39 38.03
CA GLY A 329 2.43 -6.26 38.97
C GLY A 329 1.15 -5.64 38.36
N ALA A 330 1.19 -5.17 37.10
CA ALA A 330 -0.01 -4.61 36.47
C ALA A 330 -0.91 -5.74 36.00
N VAL A 331 -2.06 -5.89 36.62
CA VAL A 331 -3.12 -6.80 36.18
C VAL A 331 -3.47 -6.43 34.73
N ASN A 332 -3.32 -7.41 33.81
CA ASN A 332 -3.62 -7.15 32.41
C ASN A 332 -5.13 -6.87 32.27
N ARG A 333 -5.49 -5.61 32.06
CA ARG A 333 -6.87 -5.13 31.89
C ARG A 333 -7.73 -6.05 31.01
N TYR A 334 -7.16 -6.48 29.88
CA TYR A 334 -7.90 -7.31 28.92
C TYR A 334 -8.24 -8.69 29.46
N LEU A 335 -7.41 -9.25 30.36
CA LEU A 335 -7.75 -10.50 31.06
C LEU A 335 -8.91 -10.28 32.01
N CYS A 336 -8.94 -9.16 32.76
CA CYS A 336 -10.07 -8.81 33.62
C CYS A 336 -11.38 -8.62 32.86
N MET A 337 -11.27 -8.09 31.63
CA MET A 337 -12.40 -7.99 30.70
C MET A 337 -12.84 -9.33 30.09
N GLY A 338 -12.14 -10.44 30.34
CA GLY A 338 -12.37 -11.70 29.62
C GLY A 338 -12.00 -11.68 28.15
N LEU A 339 -11.17 -10.72 27.72
CA LEU A 339 -10.77 -10.53 26.34
C LEU A 339 -9.41 -11.18 26.07
N SER A 340 -9.41 -12.43 25.57
CA SER A 340 -8.21 -13.21 25.31
C SER A 340 -7.32 -12.58 24.21
N VAL A 341 -6.07 -13.03 24.12
CA VAL A 341 -5.13 -12.60 23.09
C VAL A 341 -5.66 -12.96 21.69
N GLU A 342 -6.22 -14.16 21.55
CA GLU A 342 -6.77 -14.68 20.29
C GLU A 342 -8.00 -13.86 19.86
N ARG A 343 -8.88 -13.53 20.82
CA ARG A 343 -10.05 -12.68 20.55
C ARG A 343 -9.65 -11.27 20.12
N ARG A 344 -8.67 -10.67 20.79
CA ARG A 344 -8.12 -9.37 20.37
C ARG A 344 -7.51 -9.42 18.96
N ALA A 345 -6.74 -10.47 18.66
CA ALA A 345 -6.18 -10.66 17.33
C ALA A 345 -7.27 -10.81 16.27
N GLU A 346 -8.35 -11.53 16.57
CA GLU A 346 -9.52 -11.67 15.70
C GLU A 346 -10.21 -10.33 15.46
N VAL A 347 -10.54 -9.60 16.53
CA VAL A 347 -11.15 -8.27 16.43
C VAL A 347 -10.26 -7.33 15.60
N GLY A 348 -8.94 -7.35 15.84
CA GLY A 348 -8.00 -6.56 15.07
C GLY A 348 -8.02 -6.90 13.56
N ARG A 349 -8.10 -8.19 13.21
CA ARG A 349 -8.25 -8.62 11.81
C ARG A 349 -9.58 -8.17 11.20
N ARG A 350 -10.70 -8.27 11.96
CA ARG A 350 -12.02 -7.77 11.51
C ARG A 350 -11.97 -6.27 11.25
N CYS A 351 -11.36 -5.48 12.14
CA CYS A 351 -11.16 -4.05 11.93
C CYS A 351 -10.40 -3.75 10.63
N LYS A 352 -9.31 -4.47 10.37
CA LYS A 352 -8.53 -4.29 9.14
C LYS A 352 -9.34 -4.63 7.89
N LEU A 353 -10.03 -5.77 7.88
CA LEU A 353 -10.85 -6.20 6.75
C LEU A 353 -12.03 -5.26 6.51
N LEU A 354 -12.63 -4.70 7.55
CA LEU A 354 -13.69 -3.71 7.46
C LEU A 354 -13.19 -2.44 6.75
N LEU A 355 -12.03 -1.92 7.16
CA LEU A 355 -11.41 -0.76 6.51
C LEU A 355 -11.05 -1.05 5.04
N ASP A 356 -10.43 -2.20 4.76
CA ASP A 356 -10.04 -2.56 3.40
C ASP A 356 -11.26 -2.86 2.51
N SER A 357 -12.36 -3.40 3.07
CA SER A 357 -13.63 -3.57 2.34
C SER A 357 -14.21 -2.23 1.94
N ALA A 358 -14.15 -1.21 2.81
CA ALA A 358 -14.60 0.13 2.48
C ALA A 358 -13.73 0.76 1.37
N ARG A 359 -12.42 0.54 1.37
CA ARG A 359 -11.52 0.94 0.27
C ARG A 359 -11.83 0.22 -1.04
N ALA A 360 -12.08 -1.09 -0.99
CA ALA A 360 -12.45 -1.87 -2.17
C ALA A 360 -13.78 -1.38 -2.76
N LYS A 361 -14.77 -1.08 -1.93
CA LYS A 361 -16.04 -0.50 -2.37
C LYS A 361 -15.88 0.90 -2.98
N TYR A 362 -14.98 1.73 -2.45
CA TYR A 362 -14.63 3.01 -3.07
C TYR A 362 -14.14 2.85 -4.52
N LEU A 363 -13.33 1.81 -4.81
CA LEU A 363 -12.89 1.48 -6.17
C LEU A 363 -14.05 0.96 -7.02
N SER A 364 -14.93 0.10 -6.45
CA SER A 364 -16.10 -0.43 -7.16
C SER A 364 -17.08 0.69 -7.56
N ALA A 365 -17.28 1.69 -6.71
CA ALA A 365 -18.09 2.86 -7.01
C ALA A 365 -17.52 3.70 -8.19
N ARG A 366 -16.25 3.48 -8.54
CA ARG A 366 -15.54 4.12 -9.67
C ARG A 366 -15.34 3.18 -10.87
N ARG A 367 -16.26 2.22 -11.03
CA ARG A 367 -16.35 1.29 -12.17
C ARG A 367 -15.21 0.27 -12.27
N LEU A 368 -14.49 -0.01 -11.19
CA LEU A 368 -13.55 -1.12 -11.14
C LEU A 368 -14.19 -2.34 -10.47
N THR A 369 -13.91 -3.52 -10.96
CA THR A 369 -14.19 -4.77 -10.23
C THR A 369 -13.10 -4.96 -9.18
N SER A 370 -13.45 -4.90 -7.90
CA SER A 370 -12.50 -4.98 -6.78
C SER A 370 -12.75 -6.18 -5.87
N ARG A 371 -11.67 -6.73 -5.29
CA ARG A 371 -11.69 -7.82 -4.31
C ARG A 371 -10.63 -7.61 -3.25
N LEU A 372 -10.87 -8.21 -2.09
CA LEU A 372 -9.84 -8.46 -1.08
C LEU A 372 -9.29 -9.87 -1.26
N VAL A 373 -7.97 -10.02 -1.22
CA VAL A 373 -7.29 -11.29 -1.44
C VAL A 373 -6.22 -11.49 -0.38
N TYR A 374 -6.21 -12.67 0.25
CA TYR A 374 -5.06 -13.16 1.00
C TYR A 374 -3.99 -13.60 0.00
N PHE A 375 -3.03 -12.73 -0.30
CA PHE A 375 -2.03 -12.99 -1.34
C PHE A 375 -0.88 -13.89 -0.89
N ILE A 376 -0.74 -14.12 0.41
CA ILE A 376 0.26 -15.00 1.03
C ILE A 376 -0.23 -15.48 2.39
N THR A 377 0.37 -16.55 2.91
CA THR A 377 0.01 -17.10 4.21
C THR A 377 0.42 -16.18 5.37
N PRO A 378 -0.30 -16.22 6.52
CA PRO A 378 0.00 -15.38 7.68
C PRO A 378 1.37 -15.69 8.32
N ASP A 379 1.93 -16.90 8.12
CA ASP A 379 3.25 -17.29 8.60
C ASP A 379 4.36 -16.45 7.97
N VAL A 380 4.21 -16.13 6.69
CA VAL A 380 5.14 -15.22 6.00
C VAL A 380 4.95 -13.79 6.46
N THR A 381 3.72 -13.33 6.61
CA THR A 381 3.42 -12.00 7.15
C THR A 381 1.99 -11.89 7.64
N PRO A 382 1.73 -11.28 8.83
CA PRO A 382 0.37 -10.97 9.26
C PRO A 382 -0.29 -9.86 8.44
N GLU A 383 0.50 -9.11 7.66
CA GLU A 383 0.04 -8.12 6.69
C GLU A 383 -0.08 -8.77 5.30
N ASN A 384 -1.05 -9.68 5.16
CA ASN A 384 -1.19 -10.57 4.02
C ASN A 384 -2.42 -10.28 3.14
N VAL A 385 -3.11 -9.18 3.36
CA VAL A 385 -4.26 -8.76 2.56
C VAL A 385 -3.83 -7.78 1.48
N ALA A 386 -4.31 -8.00 0.26
CA ALA A 386 -4.22 -7.04 -0.83
C ALA A 386 -5.62 -6.65 -1.32
N ILE A 387 -5.78 -5.38 -1.66
CA ILE A 387 -6.89 -4.90 -2.47
C ILE A 387 -6.42 -5.02 -3.92
N VAL A 388 -7.15 -5.77 -4.73
CA VAL A 388 -6.93 -5.86 -6.16
C VAL A 388 -8.18 -5.37 -6.88
N ALA A 389 -8.00 -4.55 -7.91
CA ALA A 389 -9.09 -4.04 -8.72
C ALA A 389 -8.65 -3.85 -10.17
N THR A 390 -9.54 -4.14 -11.11
CA THR A 390 -9.30 -3.95 -12.55
C THR A 390 -10.59 -3.56 -13.26
N VAL A 391 -10.47 -3.11 -14.51
CA VAL A 391 -11.65 -2.81 -15.34
C VAL A 391 -12.45 -4.08 -15.62
N PRO A 392 -13.80 -4.00 -15.75
CA PRO A 392 -14.68 -5.17 -15.85
C PRO A 392 -14.35 -6.11 -17.01
N ASP A 393 -13.92 -5.58 -18.15
CA ASP A 393 -13.61 -6.37 -19.35
C ASP A 393 -12.50 -7.39 -19.13
N VAL A 394 -11.51 -7.05 -18.32
CA VAL A 394 -10.41 -7.97 -17.95
C VAL A 394 -10.93 -9.14 -17.13
N VAL A 395 -11.84 -8.90 -16.20
CA VAL A 395 -12.47 -9.96 -15.39
C VAL A 395 -13.32 -10.89 -16.25
N ALA A 396 -14.02 -10.35 -17.24
CA ALA A 396 -14.80 -11.15 -18.19
C ALA A 396 -13.90 -12.08 -19.01
N GLN A 397 -12.78 -11.58 -19.53
CA GLN A 397 -11.77 -12.37 -20.27
C GLN A 397 -11.16 -13.48 -19.43
N MET A 398 -10.83 -13.21 -18.16
CA MET A 398 -10.29 -14.22 -17.24
C MET A 398 -11.27 -15.36 -16.99
N ARG A 399 -12.57 -15.06 -16.80
CA ARG A 399 -13.60 -16.06 -16.57
C ARG A 399 -13.80 -16.95 -17.81
N MET A 400 -13.71 -16.39 -19.00
CA MET A 400 -13.79 -17.15 -20.25
C MET A 400 -12.58 -18.09 -20.40
N SER A 401 -11.37 -17.63 -20.12
CA SER A 401 -10.14 -18.42 -20.19
C SER A 401 -10.13 -19.58 -19.18
N SER A 402 -10.62 -19.35 -17.95
CA SER A 402 -10.71 -20.41 -16.93
C SER A 402 -11.82 -21.41 -17.25
N ALA A 403 -12.94 -21.00 -17.84
CA ALA A 403 -13.99 -21.90 -18.28
C ALA A 403 -13.56 -22.79 -19.46
N THR A 404 -12.75 -22.25 -20.38
CA THR A 404 -12.19 -23.01 -21.52
C THR A 404 -11.16 -24.04 -21.04
N PHE A 405 -10.40 -23.74 -20.00
CA PHE A 405 -9.43 -24.69 -19.44
C PHE A 405 -10.10 -25.87 -18.69
N GLN A 406 -11.24 -25.62 -18.04
CA GLN A 406 -12.02 -26.70 -17.38
C GLN A 406 -12.75 -27.62 -18.35
N LEU A 407 -13.03 -27.15 -19.57
CA LEU A 407 -13.68 -27.97 -20.62
C LEU A 407 -12.68 -28.85 -21.39
N SER A 408 -11.36 -28.57 -21.30
CA SER A 408 -10.30 -29.34 -21.97
C SER A 408 -9.75 -30.49 -21.12
N ASP A 409 -10.04 -30.56 -19.83
CA ASP A 409 -9.53 -31.57 -18.89
C ASP A 409 -10.54 -32.63 -18.51
N THR A 410 -11.56 -32.93 -19.32
CA THR A 410 -12.31 -34.19 -19.22
C THR A 410 -11.48 -35.28 -19.85
N PRO A 411 -10.99 -36.32 -19.10
CA PRO A 411 -10.36 -37.46 -19.71
C PRO A 411 -11.42 -38.14 -20.56
N LYS A 412 -11.12 -38.36 -21.83
CA LYS A 412 -11.87 -39.32 -22.64
C LYS A 412 -11.74 -40.68 -21.96
N GLU A 413 -12.82 -41.18 -21.39
CA GLU A 413 -12.94 -42.58 -21.04
C GLU A 413 -12.75 -43.41 -22.32
N GLU A 414 -11.52 -43.85 -22.56
CA GLU A 414 -11.27 -44.97 -23.48
C GLU A 414 -11.69 -46.26 -22.78
N ASN A 415 -12.75 -46.85 -23.29
CA ASN A 415 -13.18 -48.22 -23.06
C ASN A 415 -11.99 -49.17 -23.27
N LEU A 416 -11.43 -49.68 -22.17
CA LEU A 416 -10.60 -50.89 -22.14
C LEU A 416 -11.29 -51.90 -21.22
N CYS A 417 -12.40 -52.43 -21.73
CA CYS A 417 -12.95 -53.69 -21.26
C CYS A 417 -12.46 -54.77 -22.21
N SER A 418 -11.82 -55.76 -21.69
CA SER A 418 -11.54 -57.13 -22.16
C SER A 418 -10.06 -57.48 -22.21
N GLU A 419 -9.86 -58.68 -21.61
CA GLU A 419 -8.69 -59.57 -21.68
C GLU A 419 -7.60 -59.37 -20.62
N ARG A 420 -7.83 -60.02 -19.45
CA ARG A 420 -6.90 -60.98 -18.80
C ARG A 420 -7.54 -61.66 -17.60
N GLN A 421 -8.32 -62.65 -17.91
CA GLN A 421 -8.57 -63.79 -17.04
C GLN A 421 -7.83 -64.99 -17.70
N LEU A 422 -6.93 -65.56 -16.96
CA LEU A 422 -6.25 -66.84 -17.14
C LEU A 422 -4.74 -66.68 -16.92
N GLU A 423 -4.34 -67.09 -15.73
CA GLU A 423 -3.20 -67.93 -15.39
C GLU A 423 -2.84 -67.71 -13.91
N LEU A 424 -3.56 -68.47 -13.08
CA LEU A 424 -3.14 -68.98 -11.78
C LEU A 424 -3.38 -70.47 -11.87
N ASP A 425 -2.28 -71.19 -12.10
CA ASP A 425 -2.08 -72.60 -11.72
C ASP A 425 -0.76 -73.05 -12.34
N SER A 426 0.30 -73.03 -11.56
CA SER A 426 1.37 -74.06 -11.44
C SER A 426 2.50 -73.48 -10.56
#